data_09f4e89cb31bf2f0816978c57e7c0a2f
#
_entry.id   09f4e89cb31bf2f0816978c57e7c0a2f
#
_cell.length_a   1.000
_cell.length_b   1.000
_cell.length_c   1.000
_cell.angle_alpha   90.00
_cell.angle_beta   90.00
_cell.angle_gamma   90.00
#
_symmetry.space_group_name_H-M   'P 1'
#
loop_
_entity.id
_entity.type
_entity.pdbx_description
1 polymer ?
#
loop_
_entity_poly.entity_id
_entity_poly.type
_entity_poly.pdbx_seq_one_letter_code
_entity_poly.pdbx_strand_id
1 'polypeptide(L)'
;TKEIVGEANIIDTFYRPYTKKMWGKELEELDASITKRIPIRDDNNELYFPDAAYQVMPKNGYTQVFLQILKHKNIVLALNTPFHKDMEPHYDHTFNSMPIDVYYDYKFGYLPYRSLKFHNVNLPMAAALPVSVINFTNDGPYTRITEWKNFPCHGENNQWTTLTYEEPCDYTANDYERYYPVKDINGENQLIYKKYKDIENPKMTFIGRCGMYVYIDMHQAINSSLATVERFKENIK
;
A
#
# COMPACT_ATOMS: atom_id res chain seq x y z
N THR A 1 8.15 6.57 -25.50
CA THR A 1 6.92 5.74 -25.53
C THR A 1 5.94 6.25 -26.60
N LYS A 2 5.68 7.56 -26.67
CA LYS A 2 4.83 8.18 -27.71
C LYS A 2 5.31 7.85 -29.13
N GLU A 3 6.61 7.84 -29.38
CA GLU A 3 7.22 7.48 -30.68
C GLU A 3 7.01 6.02 -31.07
N ILE A 4 6.88 5.11 -30.08
CA ILE A 4 6.75 3.67 -30.32
C ILE A 4 5.29 3.26 -30.47
N VAL A 5 4.39 3.77 -29.63
CA VAL A 5 3.00 3.29 -29.57
C VAL A 5 1.97 4.34 -29.98
N GLY A 6 2.37 5.60 -30.20
CA GLY A 6 1.47 6.73 -30.45
C GLY A 6 0.74 7.18 -29.17
N GLU A 7 0.28 8.43 -29.16
CA GLU A 7 -0.33 9.05 -27.97
C GLU A 7 -1.67 8.41 -27.59
N ALA A 8 -2.52 8.09 -28.57
CA ALA A 8 -3.82 7.46 -28.36
C ALA A 8 -3.73 6.03 -27.80
N ASN A 9 -2.62 5.33 -28.05
CA ASN A 9 -2.46 3.92 -27.64
C ASN A 9 -1.84 3.75 -26.25
N ILE A 10 -1.34 4.81 -25.61
CA ILE A 10 -0.71 4.72 -24.28
C ILE A 10 -1.72 4.23 -23.23
N ILE A 11 -2.93 4.78 -23.26
CA ILE A 11 -3.98 4.40 -22.31
C ILE A 11 -4.34 2.92 -22.47
N ASP A 12 -4.61 2.50 -23.70
CA ASP A 12 -5.07 1.14 -23.99
C ASP A 12 -3.94 0.09 -23.89
N THR A 13 -2.68 0.50 -24.10
CA THR A 13 -1.52 -0.41 -24.03
C THR A 13 -1.01 -0.57 -22.61
N PHE A 14 -0.99 0.49 -21.79
CA PHE A 14 -0.35 0.46 -20.48
C PHE A 14 -1.32 0.63 -19.32
N TYR A 15 -2.20 1.64 -19.37
CA TYR A 15 -3.04 1.98 -18.22
C TYR A 15 -4.21 1.03 -18.06
N ARG A 16 -4.99 0.83 -19.11
CA ARG A 16 -6.21 0.02 -19.07
C ARG A 16 -5.95 -1.43 -18.65
N PRO A 17 -5.03 -2.19 -19.29
CA PRO A 17 -4.79 -3.58 -18.93
C PRO A 17 -4.23 -3.74 -17.50
N TYR A 18 -3.30 -2.88 -17.12
CA TYR A 18 -2.74 -2.91 -15.77
C TYR A 18 -3.80 -2.57 -14.71
N THR A 19 -4.57 -1.50 -14.94
CA THR A 19 -5.61 -1.04 -14.02
C THR A 19 -6.71 -2.09 -13.84
N LYS A 20 -7.16 -2.69 -14.94
CA LYS A 20 -8.15 -3.77 -14.91
C LYS A 20 -7.68 -4.96 -14.07
N LYS A 21 -6.45 -5.43 -14.25
CA LYS A 21 -5.85 -6.49 -13.42
C LYS A 21 -5.79 -6.10 -11.96
N MET A 22 -5.22 -4.93 -11.68
CA MET A 22 -4.98 -4.46 -10.31
C MET A 22 -6.28 -4.26 -9.53
N TRP A 23 -7.27 -3.59 -10.14
CA TRP A 23 -8.49 -3.19 -9.45
C TRP A 23 -9.68 -4.12 -9.67
N GLY A 24 -9.61 -5.01 -10.68
CA GLY A 24 -10.74 -5.87 -11.07
C GLY A 24 -11.94 -5.09 -11.63
N LYS A 25 -11.70 -3.87 -12.13
CA LYS A 25 -12.68 -2.93 -12.65
C LYS A 25 -12.16 -2.27 -13.91
N GLU A 26 -13.06 -1.84 -14.77
CA GLU A 26 -12.69 -1.02 -15.92
C GLU A 26 -12.21 0.37 -15.45
N LEU A 27 -11.41 1.04 -16.27
CA LEU A 27 -10.81 2.33 -15.95
C LEU A 27 -11.87 3.39 -15.63
N GLU A 28 -12.98 3.35 -16.33
CA GLU A 28 -14.12 4.26 -16.22
C GLU A 28 -14.96 4.07 -14.96
N GLU A 29 -14.83 2.94 -14.28
CA GLU A 29 -15.52 2.63 -13.01
C GLU A 29 -14.76 3.11 -11.77
N LEU A 30 -13.54 3.61 -11.98
CA LEU A 30 -12.65 4.01 -10.89
C LEU A 30 -12.57 5.53 -10.76
N ASP A 31 -12.36 5.99 -9.54
CA ASP A 31 -12.09 7.40 -9.27
C ASP A 31 -10.79 7.86 -9.96
N ALA A 32 -10.81 9.03 -10.57
CA ALA A 32 -9.68 9.59 -11.31
C ALA A 32 -8.40 9.78 -10.47
N SER A 33 -8.50 9.83 -9.15
CA SER A 33 -7.33 9.92 -8.26
C SER A 33 -6.43 8.70 -8.32
N ILE A 34 -6.94 7.55 -8.78
CA ILE A 34 -6.17 6.31 -8.93
C ILE A 34 -5.13 6.45 -10.06
N THR A 35 -5.51 7.03 -11.18
CA THR A 35 -4.62 7.22 -12.34
C THR A 35 -3.74 8.46 -12.22
N LYS A 36 -4.19 9.50 -11.53
CA LYS A 36 -3.41 10.73 -11.31
C LYS A 36 -2.10 10.53 -10.53
N ARG A 37 -1.95 9.40 -9.86
CA ARG A 37 -0.70 9.05 -9.15
C ARG A 37 0.49 8.82 -10.08
N ILE A 38 0.23 8.43 -11.32
CA ILE A 38 1.28 8.14 -12.29
C ILE A 38 1.61 9.44 -13.01
N PRO A 39 2.80 10.02 -12.80
CA PRO A 39 3.16 11.26 -13.48
C PRO A 39 3.36 11.01 -14.96
N ILE A 40 2.57 11.70 -15.79
CA ILE A 40 2.80 11.75 -17.24
C ILE A 40 3.67 12.99 -17.48
N ARG A 41 4.87 12.77 -18.00
CA ARG A 41 5.85 13.85 -18.25
C ARG A 41 6.38 13.77 -19.68
N ASP A 42 6.76 14.91 -20.21
CA ASP A 42 7.40 15.05 -21.53
C ASP A 42 8.94 15.24 -21.42
N ASP A 43 9.53 14.80 -20.30
CA ASP A 43 10.97 14.83 -20.07
C ASP A 43 11.59 13.41 -20.18
N ASN A 44 12.92 13.34 -20.16
CA ASN A 44 13.67 12.08 -20.15
C ASN A 44 14.04 11.63 -18.73
N ASN A 45 13.40 12.19 -17.68
CA ASN A 45 13.64 11.78 -16.32
C ASN A 45 12.88 10.48 -16.00
N GLU A 46 13.59 9.40 -15.76
CA GLU A 46 13.02 8.09 -15.46
C GLU A 46 12.59 7.89 -14.00
N LEU A 47 12.93 8.84 -13.12
CA LEU A 47 12.59 8.75 -11.70
C LEU A 47 11.09 8.88 -11.49
N TYR A 48 10.49 7.96 -10.74
CA TYR A 48 9.07 8.00 -10.41
C TYR A 48 8.70 9.22 -9.55
N PHE A 49 9.57 9.59 -8.62
CA PHE A 49 9.45 10.80 -7.80
C PHE A 49 10.63 11.75 -8.07
N PRO A 50 10.59 12.56 -9.14
CA PRO A 50 11.73 13.36 -9.57
C PRO A 50 12.20 14.39 -8.53
N ASP A 51 11.27 14.87 -7.69
CA ASP A 51 11.55 15.89 -6.66
C ASP A 51 11.92 15.27 -5.30
N ALA A 52 11.94 13.93 -5.19
CA ALA A 52 12.32 13.28 -3.94
C ALA A 52 13.83 13.28 -3.74
N ALA A 53 14.30 13.90 -2.65
CA ALA A 53 15.73 13.95 -2.31
C ALA A 53 16.34 12.56 -2.09
N TYR A 54 15.53 11.60 -1.65
CA TYR A 54 15.96 10.23 -1.39
C TYR A 54 14.95 9.21 -1.95
N GLN A 55 15.43 8.28 -2.75
CA GLN A 55 14.68 7.13 -3.25
C GLN A 55 15.53 5.89 -2.99
N VAL A 56 15.40 5.31 -1.80
CA VAL A 56 16.27 4.24 -1.31
C VAL A 56 15.46 3.14 -0.63
N MET A 57 16.02 1.94 -0.62
CA MET A 57 15.54 0.85 0.22
C MET A 57 16.49 0.62 1.41
N PRO A 58 15.97 0.25 2.59
CA PRO A 58 16.82 -0.07 3.72
C PRO A 58 17.73 -1.27 3.41
N LYS A 59 19.05 -1.12 3.57
CA LYS A 59 20.03 -2.18 3.30
C LYS A 59 19.70 -3.51 4.00
N ASN A 60 19.23 -3.44 5.25
CA ASN A 60 18.89 -4.61 6.07
C ASN A 60 17.37 -4.88 6.13
N GLY A 61 16.59 -4.34 5.19
CA GLY A 61 15.16 -4.51 5.11
C GLY A 61 14.35 -3.65 6.11
N TYR A 62 13.08 -3.53 5.85
CA TYR A 62 12.17 -2.70 6.65
C TYR A 62 11.98 -3.21 8.08
N THR A 63 12.02 -4.53 8.32
CA THR A 63 11.93 -5.10 9.67
C THR A 63 12.98 -4.52 10.59
N GLN A 64 14.22 -4.40 10.13
CA GLN A 64 15.31 -3.84 10.94
C GLN A 64 15.10 -2.34 11.21
N VAL A 65 14.58 -1.58 10.25
CA VAL A 65 14.23 -0.17 10.47
C VAL A 65 13.20 -0.04 11.59
N PHE A 66 12.10 -0.81 11.52
CA PHE A 66 11.06 -0.76 12.54
C PHE A 66 11.56 -1.25 13.91
N LEU A 67 12.37 -2.29 13.97
CA LEU A 67 12.96 -2.73 15.22
C LEU A 67 13.83 -1.64 15.87
N GLN A 68 14.58 -0.86 15.08
CA GLN A 68 15.35 0.26 15.61
C GLN A 68 14.47 1.42 16.09
N ILE A 69 13.40 1.76 15.34
CA ILE A 69 12.44 2.79 15.75
C ILE A 69 11.76 2.40 17.07
N LEU A 70 11.37 1.14 17.21
CA LEU A 70 10.67 0.63 18.38
C LEU A 70 11.59 0.36 19.58
N LYS A 71 12.92 0.45 19.42
CA LYS A 71 13.89 0.24 20.48
C LYS A 71 14.00 1.48 21.40
N HIS A 72 12.94 1.75 22.13
CA HIS A 72 12.92 2.86 23.09
C HIS A 72 12.36 2.36 24.43
N LYS A 73 12.91 2.86 25.55
CA LYS A 73 12.55 2.42 26.89
C LYS A 73 11.08 2.56 27.27
N ASN A 74 10.36 3.48 26.61
CA ASN A 74 8.93 3.74 26.85
C ASN A 74 8.03 3.01 25.84
N ILE A 75 8.58 2.14 24.97
CA ILE A 75 7.81 1.37 24.00
C ILE A 75 7.86 -0.09 24.39
N VAL A 76 6.69 -0.71 24.53
CA VAL A 76 6.54 -2.14 24.74
C VAL A 76 5.95 -2.73 23.45
N LEU A 77 6.72 -3.60 22.79
CA LEU A 77 6.28 -4.30 21.60
C LEU A 77 5.68 -5.65 21.99
N ALA A 78 4.40 -5.85 21.72
CA ALA A 78 3.71 -7.13 21.89
C ALA A 78 3.38 -7.72 20.51
N LEU A 79 4.14 -8.72 20.07
CA LEU A 79 3.88 -9.48 18.86
C LEU A 79 2.92 -10.64 19.15
N ASN A 80 2.23 -11.13 18.10
CA ASN A 80 1.24 -12.21 18.20
C ASN A 80 0.14 -11.93 19.24
N THR A 81 -0.17 -10.66 19.44
CA THR A 81 -1.18 -10.18 20.39
C THR A 81 -2.24 -9.43 19.62
N PRO A 82 -3.30 -10.12 19.14
CA PRO A 82 -4.42 -9.45 18.47
C PRO A 82 -5.06 -8.42 19.40
N PHE A 83 -5.40 -7.27 18.85
CA PHE A 83 -6.15 -6.26 19.59
C PHE A 83 -7.60 -6.71 19.79
N HIS A 84 -8.09 -6.60 21.03
CA HIS A 84 -9.48 -6.83 21.40
C HIS A 84 -10.05 -5.58 22.06
N LYS A 85 -11.36 -5.30 21.90
CA LYS A 85 -12.01 -4.11 22.43
C LYS A 85 -11.97 -4.02 23.96
N ASP A 86 -11.89 -5.13 24.66
CA ASP A 86 -11.71 -5.20 26.11
C ASP A 86 -10.34 -4.68 26.60
N MET A 87 -9.39 -4.50 25.69
CA MET A 87 -8.12 -3.86 26.02
C MET A 87 -8.23 -2.32 26.13
N GLU A 88 -9.19 -1.70 25.46
CA GLU A 88 -9.33 -0.22 25.41
C GLU A 88 -9.41 0.44 26.78
N PRO A 89 -10.17 -0.07 27.75
CA PRO A 89 -10.26 0.57 29.08
C PRO A 89 -8.93 0.68 29.81
N HIS A 90 -7.93 -0.11 29.41
CA HIS A 90 -6.61 -0.15 30.05
C HIS A 90 -5.66 0.95 29.54
N TYR A 91 -6.07 1.70 28.52
CA TYR A 91 -5.28 2.75 27.89
C TYR A 91 -6.00 4.10 27.92
N ASP A 92 -5.23 5.17 28.04
CA ASP A 92 -5.75 6.53 27.97
C ASP A 92 -6.24 6.88 26.57
N HIS A 93 -5.53 6.40 25.55
CA HIS A 93 -5.87 6.59 24.16
C HIS A 93 -5.30 5.48 23.27
N THR A 94 -6.01 5.14 22.19
CA THR A 94 -5.61 4.12 21.21
C THR A 94 -5.49 4.74 19.81
N PHE A 95 -4.31 4.63 19.20
CA PHE A 95 -4.13 4.85 17.78
C PHE A 95 -4.26 3.52 17.05
N ASN A 96 -5.30 3.38 16.25
CA ASN A 96 -5.68 2.10 15.66
C ASN A 96 -5.50 2.10 14.13
N SER A 97 -4.70 1.18 13.60
CA SER A 97 -4.47 1.02 12.16
C SER A 97 -5.23 -0.14 11.51
N MET A 98 -6.04 -0.87 12.30
CA MET A 98 -6.89 -1.92 11.74
C MET A 98 -8.01 -1.36 10.86
N PRO A 99 -8.61 -2.16 9.97
CA PRO A 99 -9.74 -1.70 9.17
C PRO A 99 -10.89 -1.22 10.05
N ILE A 100 -11.37 -0.01 9.78
CA ILE A 100 -12.38 0.65 10.63
C ILE A 100 -13.71 -0.11 10.64
N ASP A 101 -14.10 -0.72 9.52
CA ASP A 101 -15.30 -1.55 9.40
C ASP A 101 -15.21 -2.82 10.26
N VAL A 102 -14.04 -3.45 10.32
CA VAL A 102 -13.77 -4.61 11.20
C VAL A 102 -13.89 -4.21 12.66
N TYR A 103 -13.28 -3.09 13.04
CA TYR A 103 -13.35 -2.60 14.41
C TYR A 103 -14.79 -2.36 14.89
N TYR A 104 -15.66 -1.87 14.01
CA TYR A 104 -17.09 -1.64 14.31
C TYR A 104 -18.01 -2.79 13.90
N ASP A 105 -17.47 -4.02 13.77
CA ASP A 105 -18.23 -5.25 13.48
C ASP A 105 -19.15 -5.11 12.26
N TYR A 106 -18.65 -4.40 11.23
CA TYR A 106 -19.35 -4.15 9.95
C TYR A 106 -20.73 -3.47 10.09
N LYS A 107 -20.92 -2.67 11.14
CA LYS A 107 -22.20 -2.01 11.48
C LYS A 107 -22.86 -1.27 10.31
N PHE A 108 -22.09 -0.68 9.41
CA PHE A 108 -22.59 0.03 8.22
C PHE A 108 -22.28 -0.68 6.90
N GLY A 109 -21.83 -1.92 6.96
CA GLY A 109 -21.44 -2.73 5.81
C GLY A 109 -19.93 -2.81 5.60
N TYR A 110 -19.52 -3.67 4.68
CA TYR A 110 -18.13 -3.93 4.36
C TYR A 110 -17.53 -2.78 3.55
N LEU A 111 -16.28 -2.47 3.81
CA LEU A 111 -15.46 -1.62 2.97
C LEU A 111 -14.62 -2.50 2.03
N PRO A 112 -14.77 -2.37 0.70
CA PRO A 112 -14.08 -3.24 -0.25
C PRO A 112 -12.60 -2.88 -0.35
N TYR A 113 -11.77 -3.94 -0.47
CA TYR A 113 -10.31 -3.82 -0.68
C TYR A 113 -9.86 -4.73 -1.81
N ARG A 114 -8.76 -4.37 -2.43
CA ARG A 114 -7.94 -5.28 -3.24
C ARG A 114 -6.78 -5.80 -2.40
N SER A 115 -6.33 -7.00 -2.77
CA SER A 115 -5.21 -7.69 -2.17
C SER A 115 -4.20 -8.14 -3.22
N LEU A 116 -3.05 -8.64 -2.77
CA LEU A 116 -1.99 -9.22 -3.59
C LEU A 116 -1.57 -10.56 -3.02
N LYS A 117 -1.49 -11.58 -3.86
CA LYS A 117 -0.76 -12.80 -3.58
C LYS A 117 0.66 -12.68 -4.10
N PHE A 118 1.63 -13.04 -3.27
CA PHE A 118 3.05 -12.98 -3.61
C PHE A 118 3.57 -14.39 -3.89
N HIS A 119 4.05 -14.61 -5.11
CA HIS A 119 4.63 -15.88 -5.53
C HIS A 119 6.14 -15.73 -5.66
N ASN A 120 6.87 -16.33 -4.72
CA ASN A 120 8.33 -16.26 -4.67
C ASN A 120 8.96 -17.46 -5.39
N VAL A 121 9.92 -17.18 -6.28
CA VAL A 121 10.68 -18.18 -7.01
C VAL A 121 12.17 -17.93 -6.81
N ASN A 122 12.89 -18.94 -6.32
CA ASN A 122 14.33 -18.89 -6.16
C ASN A 122 14.99 -19.60 -7.36
N LEU A 123 15.92 -18.92 -8.02
CA LEU A 123 16.63 -19.43 -9.19
C LEU A 123 18.13 -19.54 -8.89
N PRO A 124 18.80 -20.66 -9.29
CA PRO A 124 20.24 -20.85 -9.11
C PRO A 124 21.02 -20.11 -10.19
N MET A 125 20.94 -18.79 -10.19
CA MET A 125 21.62 -17.92 -11.15
C MET A 125 21.91 -16.54 -10.57
N ALA A 126 22.85 -15.84 -11.14
CA ALA A 126 23.30 -14.54 -10.64
C ALA A 126 22.22 -13.45 -10.76
N ALA A 127 21.51 -13.40 -11.88
CA ALA A 127 20.41 -12.48 -12.14
C ALA A 127 19.51 -13.06 -13.24
N ALA A 128 18.23 -12.77 -13.21
CA ALA A 128 17.24 -13.20 -14.18
C ALA A 128 16.68 -12.04 -15.00
N LEU A 129 16.62 -10.83 -14.43
CA LEU A 129 16.04 -9.65 -15.06
C LEU A 129 17.12 -8.56 -15.25
N PRO A 130 17.00 -7.74 -16.30
CA PRO A 130 17.92 -6.60 -16.51
C PRO A 130 17.60 -5.40 -15.60
N VAL A 131 16.47 -5.43 -14.88
CA VAL A 131 15.98 -4.34 -14.02
C VAL A 131 15.38 -4.90 -12.73
N SER A 132 15.19 -4.05 -11.73
CA SER A 132 14.62 -4.48 -10.44
C SER A 132 13.14 -4.86 -10.54
N VAL A 133 12.37 -4.17 -11.39
CA VAL A 133 10.90 -4.32 -11.46
C VAL A 133 10.43 -4.25 -12.91
N ILE A 134 9.54 -5.16 -13.27
CA ILE A 134 8.80 -5.12 -14.55
C ILE A 134 7.30 -5.18 -14.23
N ASN A 135 6.53 -4.24 -14.76
CA ASN A 135 5.07 -4.27 -14.72
C ASN A 135 4.52 -4.96 -15.98
N PHE A 136 3.54 -5.84 -15.79
CA PHE A 136 2.92 -6.59 -16.87
C PHE A 136 1.61 -5.91 -17.31
N THR A 137 1.55 -5.54 -18.58
CA THR A 137 0.33 -5.02 -19.24
C THR A 137 -0.31 -6.02 -20.18
N ASN A 138 0.33 -7.18 -20.40
CA ASN A 138 -0.19 -8.30 -21.18
C ASN A 138 -1.32 -9.04 -20.47
N ASP A 139 -1.97 -9.95 -21.17
CA ASP A 139 -2.91 -10.90 -20.58
C ASP A 139 -2.18 -11.85 -19.62
N GLY A 140 -2.84 -12.17 -18.52
CA GLY A 140 -2.27 -13.03 -17.47
C GLY A 140 -2.57 -12.51 -16.06
N PRO A 141 -2.32 -13.35 -15.04
CA PRO A 141 -2.75 -13.03 -13.68
C PRO A 141 -1.88 -12.01 -12.98
N TYR A 142 -0.63 -11.84 -13.39
CA TYR A 142 0.33 -11.03 -12.67
C TYR A 142 0.36 -9.58 -13.14
N THR A 143 0.52 -8.66 -12.20
CA THR A 143 0.73 -7.23 -12.48
C THR A 143 2.18 -6.85 -12.46
N ARG A 144 3.02 -7.58 -11.72
CA ARG A 144 4.41 -7.22 -11.51
C ARG A 144 5.30 -8.44 -11.28
N ILE A 145 6.57 -8.32 -11.67
CA ILE A 145 7.66 -9.16 -11.20
C ILE A 145 8.76 -8.27 -10.62
N THR A 146 9.31 -8.67 -9.50
CA THR A 146 10.41 -7.98 -8.82
C THR A 146 11.59 -8.93 -8.65
N GLU A 147 12.79 -8.51 -9.04
CA GLU A 147 14.04 -9.14 -8.66
C GLU A 147 14.74 -8.32 -7.59
N TRP A 148 14.67 -8.78 -6.34
CA TRP A 148 15.04 -8.01 -5.17
C TRP A 148 16.51 -7.62 -5.12
N LYS A 149 17.39 -8.48 -5.58
CA LYS A 149 18.83 -8.20 -5.58
C LYS A 149 19.27 -7.10 -6.55
N ASN A 150 18.44 -6.75 -7.53
CA ASN A 150 18.71 -5.67 -8.47
C ASN A 150 18.48 -4.28 -7.88
N PHE A 151 17.94 -4.19 -6.65
CA PHE A 151 17.93 -2.93 -5.93
C PHE A 151 19.33 -2.59 -5.39
N PRO A 152 19.70 -1.29 -5.35
CA PRO A 152 21.01 -0.87 -4.84
C PRO A 152 21.30 -1.44 -3.43
N CYS A 153 22.52 -1.93 -3.24
CA CYS A 153 23.00 -2.52 -1.98
C CYS A 153 22.34 -3.86 -1.57
N HIS A 154 21.66 -4.57 -2.47
CA HIS A 154 21.03 -5.87 -2.20
C HIS A 154 21.61 -7.04 -3.01
N GLY A 155 22.59 -6.82 -3.86
CA GLY A 155 23.08 -7.75 -4.86
C GLY A 155 24.34 -8.55 -4.49
N GLU A 156 24.59 -8.89 -3.23
CA GLU A 156 25.83 -9.52 -2.81
C GLU A 156 25.95 -11.03 -3.17
N ASN A 157 24.83 -11.74 -3.35
CA ASN A 157 24.83 -13.16 -3.71
C ASN A 157 24.79 -13.37 -5.23
N ASN A 158 25.82 -14.00 -5.79
CA ASN A 158 25.92 -14.29 -7.23
C ASN A 158 25.53 -15.72 -7.60
N GLN A 159 25.09 -16.56 -6.67
CA GLN A 159 24.69 -17.94 -6.92
C GLN A 159 23.17 -18.09 -7.07
N TRP A 160 22.41 -17.26 -6.38
CA TRP A 160 20.96 -17.33 -6.33
C TRP A 160 20.32 -15.96 -6.49
N THR A 161 19.14 -15.95 -7.12
CA THR A 161 18.27 -14.79 -7.14
C THR A 161 16.85 -15.17 -6.76
N THR A 162 16.10 -14.22 -6.20
CA THR A 162 14.69 -14.39 -5.85
C THR A 162 13.85 -13.44 -6.69
N LEU A 163 12.88 -14.00 -7.38
CA LEU A 163 11.83 -13.28 -8.09
C LEU A 163 10.54 -13.35 -7.29
N THR A 164 9.82 -12.23 -7.22
CA THR A 164 8.48 -12.17 -6.64
C THR A 164 7.50 -11.71 -7.69
N TYR A 165 6.50 -12.55 -8.00
CA TYR A 165 5.36 -12.19 -8.84
C TYR A 165 4.22 -11.70 -7.96
N GLU A 166 3.55 -10.62 -8.37
CA GLU A 166 2.38 -10.05 -7.70
C GLU A 166 1.11 -10.39 -8.48
N GLU A 167 0.21 -11.14 -7.85
CA GLU A 167 -1.11 -11.49 -8.38
C GLU A 167 -2.19 -10.73 -7.63
N PRO A 168 -2.84 -9.72 -8.24
CA PRO A 168 -3.91 -8.97 -7.61
C PRO A 168 -5.20 -9.81 -7.53
N CYS A 169 -5.88 -9.69 -6.41
CA CYS A 169 -7.14 -10.38 -6.18
C CYS A 169 -8.08 -9.56 -5.30
N ASP A 170 -9.31 -10.02 -5.17
CA ASP A 170 -10.18 -9.53 -4.10
C ASP A 170 -9.62 -9.94 -2.73
N TYR A 171 -9.74 -9.08 -1.73
CA TYR A 171 -9.18 -9.34 -0.41
C TYR A 171 -9.79 -10.59 0.27
N THR A 172 -11.04 -10.93 -0.04
CA THR A 172 -11.70 -12.14 0.46
C THR A 172 -11.10 -13.44 -0.09
N ALA A 173 -10.44 -13.36 -1.26
CA ALA A 173 -9.72 -14.47 -1.88
C ALA A 173 -8.26 -14.59 -1.39
N ASN A 174 -7.85 -13.81 -0.39
CA ASN A 174 -6.52 -13.82 0.20
C ASN A 174 -6.59 -13.62 1.72
N ASP A 175 -7.31 -14.48 2.41
CA ASP A 175 -7.44 -14.51 3.88
C ASP A 175 -7.80 -13.16 4.51
N TYR A 176 -8.58 -12.34 3.78
CA TYR A 176 -8.97 -10.98 4.15
C TYR A 176 -7.82 -9.98 4.31
N GLU A 177 -6.66 -10.28 3.70
CA GLU A 177 -5.54 -9.34 3.64
C GLU A 177 -5.89 -8.10 2.82
N ARG A 178 -5.73 -6.91 3.39
CA ARG A 178 -6.19 -5.63 2.81
C ARG A 178 -5.00 -4.75 2.44
N TYR A 179 -4.79 -4.57 1.13
CA TYR A 179 -3.69 -3.73 0.64
C TYR A 179 -4.19 -2.39 0.09
N TYR A 180 -5.29 -2.40 -0.67
CA TYR A 180 -5.73 -1.21 -1.40
C TYR A 180 -7.22 -0.96 -1.21
N PRO A 181 -7.62 0.12 -0.51
CA PRO A 181 -9.01 0.56 -0.45
C PRO A 181 -9.55 0.87 -1.85
N VAL A 182 -10.71 0.34 -2.19
CA VAL A 182 -11.33 0.56 -3.50
C VAL A 182 -12.13 1.86 -3.49
N LYS A 183 -11.73 2.80 -4.35
CA LYS A 183 -12.49 4.01 -4.63
C LYS A 183 -13.30 3.84 -5.90
N ASP A 184 -14.61 3.79 -5.76
CA ASP A 184 -15.55 3.78 -6.86
C ASP A 184 -15.85 5.19 -7.36
N ILE A 185 -16.24 5.31 -8.62
CA ILE A 185 -16.52 6.60 -9.26
C ILE A 185 -17.69 7.37 -8.61
N ASN A 186 -18.68 6.63 -8.08
CA ASN A 186 -19.85 7.21 -7.44
C ASN A 186 -19.60 7.63 -5.97
N GLY A 187 -18.46 7.23 -5.40
CA GLY A 187 -18.10 7.53 -4.02
C GLY A 187 -18.92 6.77 -2.97
N GLU A 188 -19.60 5.69 -3.33
CA GLU A 188 -20.44 4.91 -2.40
C GLU A 188 -19.62 4.34 -1.25
N ASN A 189 -18.42 3.82 -1.53
CA ASN A 189 -17.52 3.30 -0.51
C ASN A 189 -17.06 4.39 0.46
N GLN A 190 -16.86 5.62 -0.04
CA GLN A 190 -16.50 6.77 0.80
C GLN A 190 -17.67 7.21 1.69
N LEU A 191 -18.92 7.07 1.23
CA LEU A 191 -20.10 7.33 2.04
C LEU A 191 -20.25 6.31 3.18
N ILE A 192 -19.94 5.03 2.92
CA ILE A 192 -19.89 3.99 3.97
C ILE A 192 -18.78 4.30 4.96
N TYR A 193 -17.57 4.61 4.50
CA TYR A 193 -16.46 4.98 5.35
C TYR A 193 -16.79 6.20 6.21
N LYS A 194 -17.46 7.22 5.64
CA LYS A 194 -17.86 8.42 6.38
C LYS A 194 -18.75 8.07 7.57
N LYS A 195 -19.70 7.15 7.45
CA LYS A 195 -20.54 6.70 8.56
C LYS A 195 -19.74 6.12 9.72
N TYR A 196 -18.65 5.36 9.41
CA TYR A 196 -17.74 4.84 10.44
C TYR A 196 -16.91 5.96 11.07
N LYS A 197 -16.37 6.85 10.25
CA LYS A 197 -15.55 7.98 10.71
C LYS A 197 -16.31 8.93 11.60
N ASP A 198 -17.60 9.10 11.36
CA ASP A 198 -18.47 10.00 12.13
C ASP A 198 -18.91 9.41 13.48
N ILE A 199 -18.53 8.17 13.81
CA ILE A 199 -18.75 7.61 15.15
C ILE A 199 -17.82 8.31 16.15
N GLU A 200 -18.41 8.97 17.13
CA GLU A 200 -17.63 9.59 18.19
C GLU A 200 -17.02 8.52 19.12
N ASN A 201 -15.70 8.52 19.22
CA ASN A 201 -14.96 7.75 20.21
C ASN A 201 -13.74 8.59 20.68
N PRO A 202 -13.84 9.30 21.82
CA PRO A 202 -12.79 10.20 22.27
C PRO A 202 -11.48 9.50 22.65
N LYS A 203 -11.52 8.18 22.88
CA LYS A 203 -10.34 7.37 23.20
C LYS A 203 -9.71 6.67 22.01
N MET A 204 -10.25 6.87 20.79
CA MET A 204 -9.81 6.17 19.60
C MET A 204 -9.48 7.13 18.46
N THR A 205 -8.32 6.95 17.84
CA THR A 205 -7.98 7.63 16.60
C THR A 205 -7.56 6.61 15.55
N PHE A 206 -8.29 6.54 14.45
CA PHE A 206 -7.92 5.69 13.32
C PHE A 206 -6.83 6.32 12.50
N ILE A 207 -5.78 5.55 12.20
CA ILE A 207 -4.60 5.94 11.43
C ILE A 207 -4.29 4.91 10.35
N GLY A 208 -3.38 5.26 9.45
CA GLY A 208 -2.90 4.35 8.42
C GLY A 208 -3.92 4.05 7.32
N ARG A 209 -3.50 3.23 6.37
CA ARG A 209 -4.26 2.96 5.14
C ARG A 209 -5.62 2.33 5.39
N CYS A 210 -5.69 1.34 6.26
CA CYS A 210 -6.92 0.62 6.57
C CYS A 210 -7.83 1.39 7.55
N GLY A 211 -7.26 1.98 8.60
CA GLY A 211 -8.03 2.76 9.58
C GLY A 211 -8.67 4.00 8.97
N MET A 212 -7.99 4.64 8.03
CA MET A 212 -8.47 5.84 7.34
C MET A 212 -9.15 5.56 6.00
N TYR A 213 -9.22 4.31 5.57
CA TYR A 213 -9.73 3.90 4.25
C TYR A 213 -9.18 4.75 3.10
N VAL A 214 -7.87 4.91 3.04
CA VAL A 214 -7.18 5.78 2.08
C VAL A 214 -6.02 5.06 1.42
N TYR A 215 -5.86 5.28 0.10
CA TYR A 215 -4.72 4.76 -0.64
C TYR A 215 -3.56 5.75 -0.56
N ILE A 216 -2.59 5.47 0.31
CA ILE A 216 -1.40 6.29 0.59
C ILE A 216 -0.13 5.44 0.56
N ASP A 217 0.98 6.05 0.20
CA ASP A 217 2.30 5.43 0.24
C ASP A 217 2.90 5.46 1.65
N MET A 218 3.97 4.69 1.90
CA MET A 218 4.58 4.58 3.23
C MET A 218 5.00 5.94 3.82
N HIS A 219 5.63 6.79 3.03
CA HIS A 219 6.03 8.13 3.50
C HIS A 219 4.83 9.01 3.87
N GLN A 220 3.72 8.89 3.13
CA GLN A 220 2.47 9.59 3.45
C GLN A 220 1.81 9.04 4.71
N ALA A 221 1.86 7.72 4.93
CA ALA A 221 1.36 7.09 6.16
C ALA A 221 2.15 7.57 7.38
N ILE A 222 3.48 7.64 7.28
CA ILE A 222 4.34 8.16 8.34
C ILE A 222 4.02 9.63 8.63
N ASN A 223 3.98 10.47 7.59
CA ASN A 223 3.67 11.89 7.75
C ASN A 223 2.30 12.15 8.35
N SER A 224 1.28 11.41 7.89
CA SER A 224 -0.08 11.46 8.45
C SER A 224 -0.11 11.07 9.94
N SER A 225 0.64 10.04 10.32
CA SER A 225 0.72 9.58 11.71
C SER A 225 1.42 10.61 12.60
N LEU A 226 2.52 11.21 12.15
CA LEU A 226 3.21 12.29 12.88
C LEU A 226 2.30 13.51 13.07
N ALA A 227 1.63 13.97 12.02
CA ALA A 227 0.69 15.09 12.11
C ALA A 227 -0.50 14.79 13.05
N THR A 228 -0.94 13.53 13.09
CA THR A 228 -2.01 13.12 14.01
C THR A 228 -1.56 13.16 15.46
N VAL A 229 -0.34 12.71 15.75
CA VAL A 229 0.21 12.76 17.11
C VAL A 229 0.42 14.22 17.57
N GLU A 230 0.91 15.12 16.71
CA GLU A 230 1.06 16.53 17.08
C GLU A 230 -0.27 17.18 17.43
N ARG A 231 -1.32 16.96 16.62
CA ARG A 231 -2.69 17.44 16.95
C ARG A 231 -3.21 16.84 18.25
N PHE A 232 -2.97 15.57 18.50
CA PHE A 232 -3.37 14.91 19.75
C PHE A 232 -2.69 15.57 20.96
N LYS A 233 -1.39 15.87 20.90
CA LYS A 233 -0.67 16.56 21.98
C LYS A 233 -1.21 17.97 22.25
N GLU A 234 -1.67 18.67 21.24
CA GLU A 234 -2.28 20.00 21.39
C GLU A 234 -3.61 19.93 22.16
N ASN A 235 -4.40 18.86 21.93
CA ASN A 235 -5.71 18.68 22.55
C ASN A 235 -5.66 18.18 24.01
N ILE A 236 -4.52 17.65 24.48
CA ILE A 236 -4.37 17.17 25.88
C ILE A 236 -3.61 18.16 26.79
N LYS A 237 -3.19 19.30 26.24
CA LYS A 237 -2.64 20.42 27.02
C LYS A 237 -3.75 21.29 27.57
#